data_1d68baeec4d022fc4563eb90225be4a1
#
_entry.id   1d68baeec4d022fc4563eb90225be4a1
#
_cell.length_a   1.000
_cell.length_b   1.000
_cell.length_c   1.000
_cell.angle_alpha   90.00
_cell.angle_beta   90.00
_cell.angle_gamma   90.00
#
_symmetry.space_group_name_H-M   'P 1'
#
loop_
_entity.id
_entity.type
_entity.pdbx_description
1 polymer ?
#
loop_
_entity_poly.entity_id
_entity_poly.type
_entity_poly.pdbx_seq_one_letter_code
_entity_poly.pdbx_strand_id
1 'polypeptide(L)'
;MGLRTPEQYLQSLRDGRAVYYRGERVADVTAHPELGIGARHAAIEYASAQDPAHQDLLTYEDDRGRRSSRYFKLPTGPEDLLRRREMIEHGTRAGRGVVMLIKEIGTDFLFAHTVVAHQMQEHLKAPYLERLRAYHRQVEDGDLALAVAQTDVKGDRALGPSEQEHPDYYVRVVDRGKDGIVVRGAKAHTTNSVAANEIVALPTRALAEADRDYAVAFAVPANAPGLKLLASPFSATSPSRFHHPVSSEHKMIETLTVFDDVFVPWERVFLCGETAYAGALALGFVQFHRFTAISYKLPLLDLMIGAAMLAAEANGIERAAHVREKLSRLIAYRETVRALTVAAAHECRR
;
A
#
# COMPACT_ATOMS: atom_id res chain seq x y z
N MET A 1 18.28 13.40 -1.39
CA MET A 1 17.90 13.62 0.01
C MET A 1 18.08 12.31 0.73
N GLY A 2 18.24 12.27 2.03
CA GLY A 2 18.22 11.03 2.82
C GLY A 2 16.82 10.74 3.36
N LEU A 3 16.76 9.94 4.42
CA LEU A 3 15.53 9.65 5.14
C LEU A 3 14.82 10.94 5.60
N ARG A 4 13.50 11.01 5.38
CA ARG A 4 12.68 12.12 5.89
C ARG A 4 12.47 12.01 7.39
N THR A 5 12.30 13.17 8.05
CA THR A 5 11.73 13.21 9.40
C THR A 5 10.20 13.14 9.35
N PRO A 6 9.53 12.80 10.47
CA PRO A 6 8.06 12.86 10.57
C PRO A 6 7.48 14.22 10.16
N GLU A 7 8.15 15.31 10.56
CA GLU A 7 7.73 16.68 10.24
C GLU A 7 7.84 16.97 8.74
N GLN A 8 8.96 16.57 8.09
CA GLN A 8 9.14 16.70 6.66
C GLN A 8 8.10 15.91 5.88
N TYR A 9 7.78 14.69 6.34
CA TYR A 9 6.72 13.89 5.77
C TYR A 9 5.35 14.59 5.91
N LEU A 10 4.94 14.99 7.12
CA LEU A 10 3.67 15.68 7.34
C LEU A 10 3.57 16.99 6.54
N GLN A 11 4.67 17.74 6.45
CA GLN A 11 4.72 18.96 5.64
C GLN A 11 4.51 18.66 4.15
N SER A 12 5.01 17.53 3.65
CA SER A 12 4.85 17.13 2.24
C SER A 12 3.41 16.78 1.85
N LEU A 13 2.52 16.54 2.82
CA LEU A 13 1.10 16.31 2.59
C LEU A 13 0.28 17.59 2.39
N ARG A 14 0.89 18.77 2.64
CA ARG A 14 0.27 20.10 2.45
C ARG A 14 0.51 20.61 1.03
N ASP A 15 0.11 19.84 0.04
CA ASP A 15 0.41 20.04 -1.37
C ASP A 15 -0.81 20.50 -2.21
N GLY A 16 -1.94 20.78 -1.55
CA GLY A 16 -3.17 21.23 -2.22
C GLY A 16 -4.01 20.12 -2.86
N ARG A 17 -3.71 18.84 -2.53
CA ARG A 17 -4.45 17.66 -3.03
C ARG A 17 -5.96 17.80 -2.86
N ALA A 18 -6.73 17.25 -3.80
CA ALA A 18 -8.18 17.32 -3.77
C ALA A 18 -8.77 16.17 -2.94
N VAL A 19 -8.85 16.36 -1.63
CA VAL A 19 -9.46 15.42 -0.69
C VAL A 19 -10.86 15.87 -0.32
N TYR A 20 -11.80 14.93 -0.31
CA TYR A 20 -13.18 15.16 0.12
C TYR A 20 -13.53 14.21 1.27
N TYR A 21 -14.20 14.74 2.29
CA TYR A 21 -14.65 13.98 3.44
C TYR A 21 -16.08 14.42 3.80
N ARG A 22 -17.03 13.46 3.83
CA ARG A 22 -18.47 13.73 4.08
C ARG A 22 -19.07 14.79 3.13
N GLY A 23 -18.63 14.82 1.88
CA GLY A 23 -19.09 15.76 0.85
C GLY A 23 -18.36 17.10 0.84
N GLU A 24 -17.51 17.39 1.83
CA GLU A 24 -16.78 18.67 1.94
C GLU A 24 -15.33 18.51 1.52
N ARG A 25 -14.78 19.54 0.87
CA ARG A 25 -13.36 19.59 0.53
C ARG A 25 -12.50 19.85 1.77
N VAL A 26 -11.48 19.03 1.97
CA VAL A 26 -10.52 19.16 3.07
C VAL A 26 -9.34 20.04 2.60
N ALA A 27 -9.12 21.15 3.28
CA ALA A 27 -8.05 22.10 2.94
C ALA A 27 -6.64 21.57 3.34
N ASP A 28 -6.54 20.95 4.51
CA ASP A 28 -5.30 20.37 5.06
C ASP A 28 -5.61 19.05 5.75
N VAL A 29 -5.16 17.94 5.15
CA VAL A 29 -5.35 16.58 5.69
C VAL A 29 -4.70 16.44 7.06
N THR A 30 -3.54 17.06 7.28
CA THR A 30 -2.77 16.93 8.53
C THR A 30 -3.45 17.63 9.71
N ALA A 31 -4.20 18.69 9.45
CA ALA A 31 -4.95 19.46 10.44
C ALA A 31 -6.38 18.94 10.66
N HIS A 32 -6.90 18.10 9.73
CA HIS A 32 -8.27 17.60 9.84
C HIS A 32 -8.44 16.67 11.06
N PRO A 33 -9.48 16.82 11.89
CA PRO A 33 -9.63 16.06 13.14
C PRO A 33 -9.56 14.55 12.99
N GLU A 34 -10.18 14.00 11.95
CA GLU A 34 -10.23 12.55 11.71
C GLU A 34 -9.11 12.09 10.76
N LEU A 35 -8.91 12.76 9.61
CA LEU A 35 -7.90 12.36 8.63
C LEU A 35 -6.48 12.59 9.13
N GLY A 36 -6.27 13.63 9.94
CA GLY A 36 -4.97 13.89 10.58
C GLY A 36 -4.50 12.79 11.52
N ILE A 37 -5.42 11.96 12.06
CA ILE A 37 -5.04 10.77 12.83
C ILE A 37 -4.29 9.79 11.93
N GLY A 38 -4.80 9.52 10.73
CA GLY A 38 -4.13 8.64 9.77
C GLY A 38 -2.79 9.17 9.29
N ALA A 39 -2.69 10.48 9.03
CA ALA A 39 -1.43 11.12 8.65
C ALA A 39 -0.36 11.00 9.77
N ARG A 40 -0.75 11.25 11.02
CA ARG A 40 0.15 11.09 12.18
C ARG A 40 0.50 9.62 12.43
N HIS A 41 -0.45 8.71 12.24
CA HIS A 41 -0.18 7.27 12.31
C HIS A 41 0.87 6.85 11.28
N ALA A 42 0.74 7.27 10.04
CA ALA A 42 1.71 7.01 8.98
C ALA A 42 3.10 7.62 9.29
N ALA A 43 3.15 8.77 9.98
CA ALA A 43 4.41 9.41 10.38
C ALA A 43 5.25 8.57 11.37
N ILE A 44 4.66 7.57 12.05
CA ILE A 44 5.37 6.65 12.96
C ILE A 44 6.48 5.90 12.22
N GLU A 45 6.28 5.54 10.95
CA GLU A 45 7.30 4.86 10.15
C GLU A 45 8.55 5.72 9.98
N TYR A 46 8.38 7.00 9.71
CA TYR A 46 9.48 7.95 9.58
C TYR A 46 10.19 8.18 10.92
N ALA A 47 9.44 8.26 12.02
CA ALA A 47 10.01 8.37 13.37
C ALA A 47 10.84 7.12 13.71
N SER A 48 10.34 5.93 13.43
CA SER A 48 11.04 4.67 13.68
C SER A 48 12.36 4.57 12.91
N ALA A 49 12.41 5.04 11.66
CA ALA A 49 13.61 5.04 10.84
C ALA A 49 14.69 6.04 11.34
N GLN A 50 14.32 7.05 12.12
CA GLN A 50 15.24 8.00 12.75
C GLN A 50 15.79 7.49 14.11
N ASP A 51 15.12 6.50 14.73
CA ASP A 51 15.55 5.95 16.00
C ASP A 51 16.79 5.07 15.82
N PRO A 52 17.93 5.40 16.49
CA PRO A 52 19.14 4.59 16.40
C PRO A 52 18.95 3.11 16.76
N ALA A 53 18.00 2.79 17.64
CA ALA A 53 17.70 1.42 18.05
C ALA A 53 17.10 0.56 16.91
N HIS A 54 16.53 1.22 15.88
CA HIS A 54 15.83 0.54 14.80
C HIS A 54 16.46 0.77 13.42
N GLN A 55 17.49 1.61 13.33
CA GLN A 55 18.13 1.97 12.05
C GLN A 55 18.67 0.75 11.28
N ASP A 56 19.29 -0.22 11.96
CA ASP A 56 19.81 -1.43 11.30
C ASP A 56 18.69 -2.25 10.65
N LEU A 57 17.50 -2.29 11.26
CA LEU A 57 16.34 -2.97 10.71
C LEU A 57 15.71 -2.19 9.56
N LEU A 58 15.46 -0.89 9.75
CA LEU A 58 14.59 -0.07 8.90
C LEU A 58 15.32 0.64 7.76
N THR A 59 16.67 0.68 7.79
CA THR A 59 17.48 1.36 6.79
C THR A 59 18.53 0.44 6.18
N TYR A 60 19.07 0.84 5.03
CA TYR A 60 20.19 0.18 4.38
C TYR A 60 21.04 1.20 3.61
N GLU A 61 22.25 0.82 3.26
CA GLU A 61 23.09 1.60 2.36
C GLU A 61 22.76 1.21 0.93
N ASP A 62 22.34 2.17 0.09
CA ASP A 62 22.04 1.96 -1.32
C ASP A 62 23.34 1.78 -2.15
N ASP A 63 23.20 1.49 -3.44
CA ASP A 63 24.33 1.32 -4.39
C ASP A 63 25.19 2.59 -4.60
N ARG A 64 24.74 3.72 -4.07
CA ARG A 64 25.41 5.04 -4.09
C ARG A 64 26.05 5.40 -2.76
N GLY A 65 26.07 4.48 -1.78
CA GLY A 65 26.59 4.70 -0.43
C GLY A 65 25.71 5.61 0.42
N ARG A 66 24.43 5.75 0.13
CA ARG A 66 23.51 6.60 0.88
C ARG A 66 22.59 5.74 1.75
N ARG A 67 22.27 6.26 2.93
CA ARG A 67 21.29 5.63 3.81
C ARG A 67 19.89 5.90 3.29
N SER A 68 19.18 4.83 2.94
CA SER A 68 17.82 4.81 2.40
C SER A 68 16.89 3.96 3.26
N SER A 69 15.58 4.16 3.15
CA SER A 69 14.59 3.28 3.78
C SER A 69 14.67 1.89 3.17
N ARG A 70 14.80 0.86 4.01
CA ARG A 70 14.91 -0.53 3.55
C ARG A 70 13.65 -1.04 2.83
N TYR A 71 12.51 -0.38 2.99
CA TYR A 71 11.33 -0.71 2.21
C TYR A 71 11.57 -0.66 0.70
N PHE A 72 12.43 0.25 0.22
CA PHE A 72 12.75 0.38 -1.21
C PHE A 72 13.78 -0.64 -1.71
N LYS A 73 14.45 -1.37 -0.83
CA LYS A 73 15.44 -2.38 -1.22
C LYS A 73 14.74 -3.53 -1.96
N LEU A 74 15.08 -3.74 -3.23
CA LEU A 74 14.62 -4.91 -3.99
C LEU A 74 15.10 -6.19 -3.29
N PRO A 75 14.20 -7.14 -2.95
CA PRO A 75 14.60 -8.40 -2.36
C PRO A 75 15.41 -9.23 -3.35
N THR A 76 16.60 -9.68 -2.94
CA THR A 76 17.49 -10.50 -3.75
C THR A 76 17.62 -11.93 -3.24
N GLY A 77 17.04 -12.23 -2.09
CA GLY A 77 17.05 -13.55 -1.49
C GLY A 77 16.18 -13.65 -0.24
N PRO A 78 16.18 -14.84 0.39
CA PRO A 78 15.37 -15.11 1.58
C PRO A 78 15.62 -14.13 2.73
N GLU A 79 16.87 -13.72 2.95
CA GLU A 79 17.24 -12.79 4.02
C GLU A 79 16.55 -11.44 3.86
N ASP A 80 16.48 -10.89 2.65
CA ASP A 80 15.78 -9.62 2.38
C ASP A 80 14.27 -9.74 2.67
N LEU A 81 13.66 -10.87 2.34
CA LEU A 81 12.26 -11.13 2.63
C LEU A 81 12.00 -11.28 4.13
N LEU A 82 12.87 -11.98 4.85
CA LEU A 82 12.77 -12.11 6.31
C LEU A 82 12.93 -10.75 7.00
N ARG A 83 13.89 -9.92 6.57
CA ARG A 83 14.06 -8.55 7.06
C ARG A 83 12.82 -7.69 6.76
N ARG A 84 12.26 -7.81 5.53
CA ARG A 84 11.01 -7.12 5.19
C ARG A 84 9.87 -7.50 6.12
N ARG A 85 9.69 -8.78 6.44
CA ARG A 85 8.70 -9.24 7.42
C ARG A 85 8.93 -8.58 8.79
N GLU A 86 10.16 -8.60 9.30
CA GLU A 86 10.51 -8.01 10.60
C GLU A 86 10.23 -6.50 10.65
N MET A 87 10.53 -5.77 9.57
CA MET A 87 10.20 -4.34 9.44
C MET A 87 8.70 -4.09 9.55
N ILE A 88 7.90 -4.88 8.82
CA ILE A 88 6.44 -4.77 8.81
C ILE A 88 5.85 -5.12 10.19
N GLU A 89 6.36 -6.18 10.83
CA GLU A 89 5.97 -6.54 12.19
C GLU A 89 6.32 -5.42 13.19
N HIS A 90 7.53 -4.84 13.08
CA HIS A 90 7.96 -3.71 13.92
C HIS A 90 7.01 -2.52 13.77
N GLY A 91 6.76 -2.07 12.53
CA GLY A 91 5.87 -0.95 12.26
C GLY A 91 4.45 -1.20 12.80
N THR A 92 3.93 -2.41 12.59
CA THR A 92 2.59 -2.78 13.09
C THR A 92 2.52 -2.75 14.62
N ARG A 93 3.59 -3.19 15.33
CA ARG A 93 3.66 -3.06 16.80
C ARG A 93 3.71 -1.60 17.25
N ALA A 94 4.52 -0.77 16.58
CA ALA A 94 4.58 0.67 16.85
C ALA A 94 3.22 1.34 16.61
N GLY A 95 2.45 0.88 15.61
CA GLY A 95 1.08 1.27 15.33
C GLY A 95 0.01 0.59 16.19
N ARG A 96 0.40 -0.09 17.28
CA ARG A 96 -0.52 -0.79 18.21
C ARG A 96 -1.46 -1.78 17.51
N GLY A 97 -0.94 -2.54 16.56
CA GLY A 97 -1.67 -3.53 15.77
C GLY A 97 -2.27 -2.99 14.47
N VAL A 98 -2.19 -1.70 14.21
CA VAL A 98 -2.58 -1.06 12.95
C VAL A 98 -1.34 -0.84 12.10
N VAL A 99 -1.30 -1.42 10.91
CA VAL A 99 -0.19 -1.26 9.95
C VAL A 99 -0.25 0.12 9.27
N MET A 100 0.90 0.70 8.90
CA MET A 100 0.94 2.01 8.24
C MET A 100 0.56 1.96 6.76
N LEU A 101 1.03 0.97 6.01
CA LEU A 101 0.78 0.75 4.56
C LEU A 101 1.04 2.00 3.69
N ILE A 102 2.15 2.70 3.94
CA ILE A 102 2.54 3.88 3.16
C ILE A 102 3.79 3.68 2.32
N LYS A 103 4.60 2.65 2.60
CA LYS A 103 5.74 2.23 1.78
C LYS A 103 5.63 0.75 1.42
N GLU A 104 5.07 -0.05 2.30
CA GLU A 104 4.94 -1.50 2.16
C GLU A 104 4.21 -1.87 0.86
N ILE A 105 2.97 -1.37 0.71
CA ILE A 105 2.14 -1.71 -0.45
C ILE A 105 2.70 -1.12 -1.76
N GLY A 106 3.24 0.10 -1.70
CA GLY A 106 3.86 0.75 -2.86
C GLY A 106 5.09 0.01 -3.36
N THR A 107 5.92 -0.49 -2.45
CA THR A 107 7.09 -1.29 -2.82
C THR A 107 6.73 -2.71 -3.27
N ASP A 108 5.63 -3.29 -2.79
CA ASP A 108 5.06 -4.52 -3.36
C ASP A 108 4.73 -4.34 -4.85
N PHE A 109 4.15 -3.19 -5.24
CA PHE A 109 3.93 -2.83 -6.63
C PHE A 109 5.25 -2.72 -7.40
N LEU A 110 6.24 -1.99 -6.88
CA LEU A 110 7.53 -1.80 -7.55
C LEU A 110 8.23 -3.14 -7.82
N PHE A 111 8.21 -4.04 -6.85
CA PHE A 111 8.85 -5.36 -6.97
C PHE A 111 8.15 -6.24 -8.00
N ALA A 112 6.82 -6.36 -7.91
CA ALA A 112 6.03 -7.13 -8.86
C ALA A 112 6.17 -6.60 -10.28
N HIS A 113 6.09 -5.27 -10.42
CA HIS A 113 6.18 -4.64 -11.74
C HIS A 113 7.60 -4.76 -12.33
N THR A 114 8.65 -4.76 -11.50
CA THR A 114 10.02 -5.00 -11.98
C THR A 114 10.12 -6.36 -12.66
N VAL A 115 9.54 -7.41 -12.09
CA VAL A 115 9.53 -8.75 -12.70
C VAL A 115 8.81 -8.73 -14.06
N VAL A 116 7.61 -8.15 -14.12
CA VAL A 116 6.82 -8.09 -15.36
C VAL A 116 7.50 -7.20 -16.41
N ALA A 117 8.07 -6.07 -15.99
CA ALA A 117 8.77 -5.16 -16.92
C ALA A 117 10.03 -5.78 -17.53
N HIS A 118 10.73 -6.68 -16.82
CA HIS A 118 11.81 -7.49 -17.42
C HIS A 118 11.28 -8.38 -18.54
N GLN A 119 10.18 -9.11 -18.32
CA GLN A 119 9.56 -9.94 -19.33
C GLN A 119 9.10 -9.11 -20.57
N MET A 120 8.51 -7.93 -20.31
CA MET A 120 8.10 -7.02 -21.38
C MET A 120 9.30 -6.47 -22.17
N GLN A 121 10.42 -6.18 -21.51
CA GLN A 121 11.63 -5.73 -22.21
C GLN A 121 12.21 -6.81 -23.11
N GLU A 122 12.22 -8.06 -22.66
CA GLU A 122 12.71 -9.20 -23.45
C GLU A 122 11.84 -9.44 -24.70
N HIS A 123 10.52 -9.41 -24.54
CA HIS A 123 9.57 -9.76 -25.60
C HIS A 123 9.21 -8.60 -26.52
N LEU A 124 9.02 -7.39 -25.96
CA LEU A 124 8.46 -6.24 -26.68
C LEU A 124 9.49 -5.14 -26.95
N LYS A 125 10.67 -5.18 -26.29
CA LYS A 125 11.67 -4.10 -26.29
C LYS A 125 11.08 -2.74 -25.84
N ALA A 126 10.03 -2.77 -25.00
CA ALA A 126 9.36 -1.60 -24.48
C ALA A 126 10.18 -0.92 -23.35
N PRO A 127 10.13 0.40 -23.20
CA PRO A 127 10.98 1.15 -22.24
C PRO A 127 10.49 1.10 -20.79
N TYR A 128 9.55 0.20 -20.46
CA TYR A 128 8.88 0.19 -19.16
C TYR A 128 9.83 -0.12 -18.00
N LEU A 129 10.80 -1.01 -18.19
CA LEU A 129 11.77 -1.33 -17.14
C LEU A 129 12.66 -0.13 -16.79
N GLU A 130 13.10 0.62 -17.80
CA GLU A 130 13.90 1.85 -17.59
C GLU A 130 13.10 2.90 -16.84
N ARG A 131 11.87 3.16 -17.28
CA ARG A 131 10.95 4.10 -16.61
C ARG A 131 10.68 3.71 -15.17
N LEU A 132 10.39 2.42 -14.93
CA LEU A 132 10.13 1.91 -13.59
C LEU A 132 11.35 2.03 -12.68
N ARG A 133 12.56 1.74 -13.18
CA ARG A 133 13.81 1.92 -12.42
C ARG A 133 14.08 3.38 -12.09
N ALA A 134 13.81 4.28 -13.02
CA ALA A 134 13.93 5.71 -12.78
C ALA A 134 12.92 6.17 -11.71
N TYR A 135 11.68 5.73 -11.82
CA TYR A 135 10.63 6.02 -10.83
C TYR A 135 10.97 5.43 -9.45
N HIS A 136 11.45 4.18 -9.39
CA HIS A 136 11.87 3.55 -8.13
C HIS A 136 12.95 4.39 -7.45
N ARG A 137 13.98 4.81 -8.18
CA ARG A 137 15.03 5.69 -7.65
C ARG A 137 14.48 7.03 -7.17
N GLN A 138 13.54 7.62 -7.91
CA GLN A 138 12.91 8.89 -7.53
C GLN A 138 12.17 8.78 -6.18
N VAL A 139 11.38 7.72 -5.99
CA VAL A 139 10.61 7.54 -4.75
C VAL A 139 11.49 7.15 -3.57
N GLU A 140 12.55 6.38 -3.80
CA GLU A 140 13.57 6.08 -2.80
C GLU A 140 14.35 7.33 -2.39
N ASP A 141 14.85 8.12 -3.34
CA ASP A 141 15.60 9.37 -3.10
C ASP A 141 14.77 10.40 -2.35
N GLY A 142 13.47 10.42 -2.60
CA GLY A 142 12.52 11.29 -1.93
C GLY A 142 11.97 10.71 -0.63
N ASP A 143 12.27 9.46 -0.29
CA ASP A 143 11.64 8.71 0.82
C ASP A 143 10.12 8.89 0.83
N LEU A 144 9.49 8.65 -0.34
CA LEU A 144 8.09 8.98 -0.59
C LEU A 144 7.14 7.90 -0.07
N ALA A 145 6.00 8.34 0.45
CA ALA A 145 4.86 7.47 0.75
C ALA A 145 4.09 7.15 -0.53
N LEU A 146 3.76 5.87 -0.74
CA LEU A 146 3.10 5.36 -1.94
C LEU A 146 1.80 4.67 -1.56
N ALA A 147 0.69 5.02 -2.20
CA ALA A 147 -0.56 4.26 -2.14
C ALA A 147 -0.79 3.51 -3.45
N VAL A 148 -1.45 2.36 -3.38
CA VAL A 148 -1.72 1.52 -4.55
C VAL A 148 -3.21 1.46 -4.85
N ALA A 149 -3.58 1.94 -6.02
CA ALA A 149 -4.93 1.95 -6.56
C ALA A 149 -5.10 0.77 -7.53
N GLN A 150 -5.33 -0.44 -7.00
CA GLN A 150 -5.54 -1.64 -7.82
C GLN A 150 -7.01 -1.90 -8.13
N THR A 151 -7.85 -2.02 -7.08
CA THR A 151 -9.23 -2.47 -7.23
C THR A 151 -10.09 -1.43 -7.94
N ASP A 152 -10.70 -1.80 -9.06
CA ASP A 152 -11.67 -0.97 -9.78
C ASP A 152 -13.06 -1.03 -9.10
N VAL A 153 -13.94 -0.09 -9.43
CA VAL A 153 -15.34 -0.08 -8.95
C VAL A 153 -16.11 -1.31 -9.43
N LYS A 154 -15.83 -1.78 -10.63
CA LYS A 154 -16.22 -3.06 -11.27
C LYS A 154 -17.61 -3.11 -11.89
N GLY A 155 -18.65 -2.51 -11.35
CA GLY A 155 -20.01 -2.73 -11.86
C GLY A 155 -20.44 -4.19 -11.83
N ASP A 156 -20.88 -4.75 -12.96
CA ASP A 156 -21.19 -6.18 -13.10
C ASP A 156 -19.90 -7.01 -13.19
N ARG A 157 -19.73 -7.91 -12.22
CA ARG A 157 -18.52 -8.74 -12.11
C ARG A 157 -18.43 -9.88 -13.15
N ALA A 158 -19.53 -10.21 -13.81
CA ALA A 158 -19.57 -11.19 -14.88
C ALA A 158 -18.99 -10.65 -16.20
N LEU A 159 -19.00 -9.32 -16.37
CA LEU A 159 -18.56 -8.64 -17.59
C LEU A 159 -17.08 -8.21 -17.52
N GLY A 160 -16.49 -8.05 -18.69
CA GLY A 160 -15.19 -7.37 -18.88
C GLY A 160 -15.31 -5.86 -18.69
N PRO A 161 -14.18 -5.12 -18.53
CA PRO A 161 -14.22 -3.67 -18.41
C PRO A 161 -14.87 -2.96 -19.61
N SER A 162 -14.62 -3.41 -20.83
CA SER A 162 -15.18 -2.84 -22.06
C SER A 162 -16.68 -3.13 -22.27
N GLU A 163 -17.23 -4.12 -21.53
CA GLU A 163 -18.62 -4.53 -21.61
C GLU A 163 -19.52 -3.89 -20.53
N GLN A 164 -18.93 -3.11 -19.62
CA GLN A 164 -19.67 -2.46 -18.54
C GLN A 164 -20.65 -1.41 -19.08
N GLU A 165 -21.78 -1.23 -18.41
CA GLU A 165 -22.74 -0.17 -18.70
C GLU A 165 -22.10 1.22 -18.69
N HIS A 166 -21.16 1.43 -17.75
CA HIS A 166 -20.40 2.68 -17.65
C HIS A 166 -18.90 2.42 -17.82
N PRO A 167 -18.26 3.00 -18.84
CA PRO A 167 -16.86 2.72 -19.15
C PRO A 167 -15.89 3.14 -18.05
N ASP A 168 -16.24 4.10 -17.19
CA ASP A 168 -15.37 4.65 -16.16
C ASP A 168 -15.47 3.92 -14.80
N TYR A 169 -16.17 2.76 -14.73
CA TYR A 169 -16.07 1.86 -13.57
C TYR A 169 -14.68 1.23 -13.41
N TYR A 170 -13.91 1.20 -14.50
CA TYR A 170 -12.51 0.82 -14.53
C TYR A 170 -11.67 1.99 -15.02
N VAL A 171 -10.46 2.10 -14.50
CA VAL A 171 -9.52 3.14 -15.00
C VAL A 171 -9.03 2.74 -16.39
N ARG A 172 -9.14 3.67 -17.34
CA ARG A 172 -8.75 3.49 -18.72
C ARG A 172 -8.03 4.69 -19.30
N VAL A 173 -7.30 4.47 -20.38
CA VAL A 173 -6.73 5.53 -21.20
C VAL A 173 -7.84 6.11 -22.08
N VAL A 174 -8.04 7.41 -22.01
CA VAL A 174 -9.02 8.15 -22.84
C VAL A 174 -8.37 8.96 -23.96
N ASP A 175 -7.08 9.27 -23.81
CA ASP A 175 -6.30 9.93 -24.86
C ASP A 175 -4.83 9.51 -24.79
N ARG A 176 -4.15 9.51 -25.95
CA ARG A 176 -2.71 9.23 -26.09
C ARG A 176 -2.07 10.32 -26.91
N GLY A 177 -1.30 11.18 -26.22
CA GLY A 177 -0.56 12.27 -26.85
C GLY A 177 0.93 11.99 -27.00
N LYS A 178 1.65 12.97 -27.55
CA LYS A 178 3.11 12.93 -27.71
C LYS A 178 3.83 12.84 -26.37
N ASP A 179 3.33 13.57 -25.36
CA ASP A 179 4.02 13.77 -24.07
C ASP A 179 3.52 12.84 -22.96
N GLY A 180 2.43 12.09 -23.18
CA GLY A 180 1.84 11.21 -22.20
C GLY A 180 0.46 10.70 -22.59
N ILE A 181 -0.25 10.21 -21.58
CA ILE A 181 -1.63 9.71 -21.70
C ILE A 181 -2.57 10.51 -20.79
N VAL A 182 -3.85 10.48 -21.10
CA VAL A 182 -4.92 10.95 -20.18
C VAL A 182 -5.69 9.73 -19.69
N VAL A 183 -5.91 9.64 -18.39
CA VAL A 183 -6.64 8.52 -17.78
C VAL A 183 -7.92 9.01 -17.11
N ARG A 184 -8.96 8.17 -17.16
CA ARG A 184 -10.26 8.40 -16.52
C ARG A 184 -10.77 7.11 -15.89
N GLY A 185 -11.55 7.24 -14.79
CA GLY A 185 -12.17 6.12 -14.09
C GLY A 185 -11.98 6.22 -12.58
N ALA A 186 -12.31 5.15 -11.86
CA ALA A 186 -12.21 5.15 -10.42
C ALA A 186 -11.66 3.82 -9.86
N LYS A 187 -10.92 3.95 -8.76
CA LYS A 187 -10.39 2.83 -7.95
C LYS A 187 -10.99 2.90 -6.55
N ALA A 188 -11.51 1.77 -6.08
CA ALA A 188 -12.12 1.66 -4.76
C ALA A 188 -11.15 1.03 -3.75
N HIS A 189 -11.32 1.40 -2.48
CA HIS A 189 -10.50 0.92 -1.36
C HIS A 189 -9.00 1.19 -1.54
N THR A 190 -8.65 2.45 -1.93
CA THR A 190 -7.25 2.85 -1.96
C THR A 190 -6.81 3.25 -0.56
N THR A 191 -6.07 2.35 0.10
CA THR A 191 -5.62 2.52 1.48
C THR A 191 -4.61 3.66 1.59
N ASN A 192 -4.83 4.55 2.55
CA ASN A 192 -3.95 5.67 2.92
C ASN A 192 -3.56 6.63 1.80
N SER A 193 -4.32 6.71 0.70
CA SER A 193 -4.02 7.63 -0.40
C SER A 193 -4.02 9.10 0.04
N VAL A 194 -4.81 9.47 1.03
CA VAL A 194 -4.81 10.84 1.62
C VAL A 194 -3.50 11.16 2.36
N ALA A 195 -2.74 10.14 2.77
CA ALA A 195 -1.47 10.24 3.47
C ALA A 195 -0.27 9.83 2.59
N ALA A 196 -0.49 9.51 1.31
CA ALA A 196 0.57 9.18 0.36
C ALA A 196 1.07 10.43 -0.40
N ASN A 197 2.32 10.38 -0.86
CA ASN A 197 2.85 11.38 -1.79
C ASN A 197 2.52 11.04 -3.24
N GLU A 198 2.50 9.74 -3.55
CA GLU A 198 2.28 9.19 -4.89
C GLU A 198 1.16 8.15 -4.87
N ILE A 199 0.39 8.13 -5.93
CA ILE A 199 -0.62 7.10 -6.19
C ILE A 199 -0.15 6.29 -7.39
N VAL A 200 0.06 4.98 -7.20
CA VAL A 200 0.32 4.06 -8.30
C VAL A 200 -0.94 3.29 -8.64
N ALA A 201 -1.26 3.18 -9.92
CA ALA A 201 -2.43 2.46 -10.41
C ALA A 201 -2.01 1.29 -11.31
N LEU A 202 -2.75 0.19 -11.23
CA LEU A 202 -2.52 -1.02 -12.04
C LEU A 202 -3.83 -1.75 -12.32
N PRO A 203 -3.87 -2.66 -13.32
CA PRO A 203 -5.04 -3.47 -13.60
C PRO A 203 -5.42 -4.38 -12.42
N THR A 204 -6.72 -4.66 -12.29
CA THR A 204 -7.24 -5.56 -11.23
C THR A 204 -7.15 -7.04 -11.64
N ARG A 205 -7.18 -7.35 -12.94
CA ARG A 205 -7.40 -8.69 -13.48
C ARG A 205 -6.72 -8.90 -14.83
N ALA A 206 -6.74 -10.12 -15.34
CA ALA A 206 -6.46 -10.41 -16.73
C ALA A 206 -7.49 -9.70 -17.63
N LEU A 207 -7.05 -9.21 -18.77
CA LEU A 207 -7.81 -8.41 -19.73
C LEU A 207 -7.84 -9.09 -21.09
N ALA A 208 -8.96 -8.98 -21.79
CA ALA A 208 -9.09 -9.39 -23.19
C ALA A 208 -8.57 -8.29 -24.13
N GLU A 209 -8.39 -8.59 -25.42
CA GLU A 209 -7.92 -7.58 -26.39
C GLU A 209 -8.91 -6.41 -26.54
N ALA A 210 -10.20 -6.65 -26.38
CA ALA A 210 -11.22 -5.60 -26.34
C ALA A 210 -11.05 -4.61 -25.16
N ASP A 211 -10.35 -5.02 -24.09
CA ASP A 211 -10.09 -4.23 -22.91
C ASP A 211 -8.76 -3.45 -22.98
N ARG A 212 -8.19 -3.26 -24.17
CA ARG A 212 -6.85 -2.70 -24.35
C ARG A 212 -6.64 -1.36 -23.67
N ASP A 213 -7.63 -0.48 -23.66
CA ASP A 213 -7.53 0.83 -23.03
C ASP A 213 -7.52 0.76 -21.50
N TYR A 214 -7.96 -0.35 -20.91
CA TYR A 214 -7.93 -0.65 -19.47
C TYR A 214 -6.62 -1.32 -19.04
N ALA A 215 -5.80 -1.78 -20.00
CA ALA A 215 -4.48 -2.34 -19.72
C ALA A 215 -3.48 -1.20 -19.46
N VAL A 216 -3.60 -0.52 -18.31
CA VAL A 216 -2.78 0.63 -17.98
C VAL A 216 -2.23 0.53 -16.56
N ALA A 217 -0.91 0.80 -16.39
CA ALA A 217 -0.28 0.97 -15.09
C ALA A 217 0.59 2.22 -15.11
N PHE A 218 0.47 3.04 -14.06
CA PHE A 218 1.11 4.36 -14.00
C PHE A 218 1.27 4.87 -12.57
N ALA A 219 2.00 5.97 -12.41
CA ALA A 219 2.11 6.71 -11.16
C ALA A 219 1.79 8.19 -11.35
N VAL A 220 1.10 8.78 -10.38
CA VAL A 220 0.84 10.22 -10.33
C VAL A 220 1.05 10.77 -8.91
N PRO A 221 1.48 12.04 -8.76
CA PRO A 221 1.46 12.71 -7.46
C PRO A 221 0.03 12.75 -6.88
N ALA A 222 -0.10 12.65 -5.57
CA ALA A 222 -1.41 12.68 -4.91
C ALA A 222 -2.17 14.02 -5.10
N ASN A 223 -1.48 15.07 -5.54
CA ASN A 223 -2.04 16.38 -5.89
C ASN A 223 -2.19 16.62 -7.39
N ALA A 224 -2.09 15.56 -8.22
CA ALA A 224 -2.22 15.69 -9.67
C ALA A 224 -3.55 16.37 -10.04
N PRO A 225 -3.57 17.31 -11.01
CA PRO A 225 -4.80 17.88 -11.53
C PRO A 225 -5.77 16.80 -12.02
N GLY A 226 -7.05 16.89 -11.66
CA GLY A 226 -8.07 15.88 -12.00
C GLY A 226 -8.15 14.69 -11.04
N LEU A 227 -7.15 14.47 -10.18
CA LEU A 227 -7.21 13.41 -9.17
C LEU A 227 -8.04 13.87 -7.97
N LYS A 228 -9.02 13.05 -7.56
CA LYS A 228 -9.89 13.33 -6.40
C LYS A 228 -9.87 12.13 -5.45
N LEU A 229 -9.67 12.38 -4.16
CA LEU A 229 -9.61 11.38 -3.09
C LEU A 229 -10.82 11.53 -2.18
N LEU A 230 -11.80 10.64 -2.33
CA LEU A 230 -13.01 10.65 -1.50
C LEU A 230 -12.80 9.73 -0.31
N ALA A 231 -12.48 10.31 0.84
CA ALA A 231 -12.15 9.55 2.04
C ALA A 231 -13.41 8.99 2.71
N SER A 232 -13.35 7.71 3.06
CA SER A 232 -14.41 7.04 3.80
C SER A 232 -14.50 7.56 5.23
N PRO A 233 -15.69 7.87 5.75
CA PRO A 233 -15.86 8.27 7.13
C PRO A 233 -15.66 7.09 8.07
N PHE A 234 -15.05 7.35 9.23
CA PHE A 234 -14.93 6.36 10.29
C PHE A 234 -16.21 6.31 11.15
N SER A 235 -16.54 5.10 11.61
CA SER A 235 -17.70 4.89 12.49
C SER A 235 -17.50 5.47 13.89
N ALA A 236 -16.27 5.51 14.38
CA ALA A 236 -15.96 6.08 15.70
C ALA A 236 -15.97 7.61 15.63
N THR A 237 -16.95 8.24 16.26
CA THR A 237 -17.14 9.69 16.28
C THR A 237 -16.55 10.35 17.54
N SER A 238 -16.21 9.55 18.57
CA SER A 238 -15.68 10.07 19.83
C SER A 238 -14.16 9.98 19.89
N PRO A 239 -13.45 11.07 20.26
CA PRO A 239 -12.01 11.05 20.50
C PRO A 239 -11.64 10.41 21.85
N SER A 240 -12.60 9.83 22.56
CA SER A 240 -12.39 9.22 23.87
C SER A 240 -11.41 8.04 23.79
N ARG A 241 -10.24 8.20 24.40
CA ARG A 241 -9.24 7.12 24.51
C ARG A 241 -9.74 5.93 25.34
N PHE A 242 -10.70 6.15 26.21
CA PHE A 242 -11.30 5.06 27.00
C PHE A 242 -12.16 4.15 26.11
N HIS A 243 -13.02 4.72 25.26
CA HIS A 243 -13.87 3.95 24.39
C HIS A 243 -13.16 3.45 23.10
N HIS A 244 -12.15 4.21 22.65
CA HIS A 244 -11.42 3.95 21.42
C HIS A 244 -9.91 4.02 21.64
N PRO A 245 -9.32 3.10 22.46
CA PRO A 245 -7.93 3.22 22.91
C PRO A 245 -6.90 3.09 21.77
N VAL A 246 -7.26 2.45 20.67
CA VAL A 246 -6.41 2.33 19.48
C VAL A 246 -6.84 3.32 18.41
N SER A 247 -8.10 3.30 17.98
CA SER A 247 -8.57 4.06 16.82
C SER A 247 -8.66 5.57 17.04
N SER A 248 -8.52 6.07 18.28
CA SER A 248 -8.35 7.50 18.55
C SER A 248 -6.98 8.05 18.12
N GLU A 249 -5.97 7.19 17.94
CA GLU A 249 -4.58 7.56 17.62
C GLU A 249 -4.03 6.84 16.39
N HIS A 250 -4.57 5.69 16.02
CA HIS A 250 -4.07 4.83 14.96
C HIS A 250 -5.20 4.46 14.00
N LYS A 251 -5.11 4.93 12.74
CA LYS A 251 -6.11 4.67 11.69
C LYS A 251 -5.44 4.52 10.34
N MET A 252 -5.97 3.62 9.52
CA MET A 252 -5.82 3.65 8.07
C MET A 252 -7.05 4.31 7.45
N ILE A 253 -6.86 5.09 6.40
CA ILE A 253 -7.94 5.82 5.72
C ILE A 253 -8.14 5.21 4.35
N GLU A 254 -9.34 4.72 4.10
CA GLU A 254 -9.71 4.23 2.78
C GLU A 254 -10.31 5.33 1.92
N THR A 255 -10.07 5.28 0.62
CA THR A 255 -10.65 6.23 -0.33
C THR A 255 -11.24 5.54 -1.55
N LEU A 256 -12.24 6.20 -2.13
CA LEU A 256 -12.52 6.10 -3.55
C LEU A 256 -11.61 7.12 -4.26
N THR A 257 -10.75 6.63 -5.13
CA THR A 257 -9.80 7.45 -5.89
C THR A 257 -10.34 7.65 -7.31
N VAL A 258 -10.68 8.87 -7.66
CA VAL A 258 -11.28 9.23 -8.95
C VAL A 258 -10.24 9.93 -9.81
N PHE A 259 -10.03 9.40 -11.00
CA PHE A 259 -9.24 9.99 -12.07
C PHE A 259 -10.19 10.67 -13.06
N ASP A 260 -10.21 12.00 -13.07
CA ASP A 260 -11.07 12.83 -13.90
C ASP A 260 -10.18 13.56 -14.91
N ASP A 261 -9.89 12.89 -16.02
CA ASP A 261 -8.97 13.34 -17.07
C ASP A 261 -7.57 13.70 -16.56
N VAL A 262 -6.99 12.78 -15.78
CA VAL A 262 -5.65 12.97 -15.22
C VAL A 262 -4.60 12.73 -16.30
N PHE A 263 -3.74 13.73 -16.54
CA PHE A 263 -2.59 13.60 -17.42
C PHE A 263 -1.46 12.84 -16.73
N VAL A 264 -0.89 11.84 -17.44
CA VAL A 264 0.24 11.03 -16.98
C VAL A 264 1.35 11.10 -18.02
N PRO A 265 2.51 11.71 -17.74
CA PRO A 265 3.62 11.77 -18.68
C PRO A 265 4.23 10.38 -18.89
N TRP A 266 4.81 10.16 -20.09
CA TRP A 266 5.29 8.83 -20.49
C TRP A 266 6.31 8.19 -19.55
N GLU A 267 7.13 8.97 -18.87
CA GLU A 267 8.11 8.48 -17.91
C GLU A 267 7.47 7.86 -16.64
N ARG A 268 6.18 8.15 -16.43
CA ARG A 268 5.36 7.60 -15.32
C ARG A 268 4.37 6.52 -15.77
N VAL A 269 4.45 6.08 -17.02
CA VAL A 269 3.60 5.02 -17.58
C VAL A 269 4.41 3.72 -17.70
N PHE A 270 3.91 2.66 -17.08
CA PHE A 270 4.62 1.38 -16.92
C PHE A 270 3.93 0.21 -17.64
N LEU A 271 2.70 0.40 -18.11
CA LEU A 271 1.91 -0.49 -18.98
C LEU A 271 0.91 0.37 -19.74
N CYS A 272 0.75 0.18 -21.06
CA CYS A 272 -0.22 0.94 -21.85
C CYS A 272 -0.72 0.20 -23.08
N GLY A 273 -1.66 -0.73 -22.88
CA GLY A 273 -2.33 -1.46 -23.96
C GLY A 273 -1.87 -2.91 -24.12
N GLU A 274 -0.87 -3.37 -23.37
CA GLU A 274 -0.37 -4.75 -23.45
C GLU A 274 -1.22 -5.66 -22.56
N THR A 275 -2.40 -6.05 -23.02
CA THR A 275 -3.40 -6.85 -22.29
C THR A 275 -2.84 -8.17 -21.77
N ALA A 276 -1.93 -8.80 -22.53
CA ALA A 276 -1.29 -10.07 -22.15
C ALA A 276 -0.51 -9.99 -20.80
N TYR A 277 -0.07 -8.80 -20.40
CA TYR A 277 0.69 -8.61 -19.17
C TYR A 277 -0.14 -8.12 -17.97
N ALA A 278 -1.38 -7.67 -18.21
CA ALA A 278 -2.27 -7.16 -17.16
C ALA A 278 -2.53 -8.19 -16.07
N GLY A 279 -2.80 -9.44 -16.44
CA GLY A 279 -3.04 -10.54 -15.49
C GLY A 279 -1.79 -10.91 -14.69
N ALA A 280 -0.63 -10.96 -15.35
CA ALA A 280 0.65 -11.24 -14.69
C ALA A 280 1.02 -10.16 -13.67
N LEU A 281 0.81 -8.88 -14.03
CA LEU A 281 1.03 -7.76 -13.13
C LEU A 281 0.09 -7.78 -11.92
N ALA A 282 -1.21 -7.99 -12.15
CA ALA A 282 -2.19 -8.09 -11.07
C ALA A 282 -1.87 -9.23 -10.11
N LEU A 283 -1.50 -10.41 -10.61
CA LEU A 283 -1.15 -11.57 -9.80
C LEU A 283 0.18 -11.37 -9.06
N GLY A 284 1.21 -10.87 -9.76
CA GLY A 284 2.52 -10.60 -9.15
C GLY A 284 2.41 -9.61 -7.99
N PHE A 285 1.66 -8.51 -8.17
CA PHE A 285 1.40 -7.57 -7.08
C PHE A 285 0.71 -8.26 -5.89
N VAL A 286 -0.32 -9.06 -6.14
CA VAL A 286 -1.04 -9.78 -5.07
C VAL A 286 -0.13 -10.76 -4.33
N GLN A 287 0.82 -11.41 -5.00
CA GLN A 287 1.77 -12.33 -4.36
C GLN A 287 2.68 -11.59 -3.38
N PHE A 288 3.32 -10.49 -3.77
CA PHE A 288 4.13 -9.65 -2.88
C PHE A 288 3.29 -9.06 -1.75
N HIS A 289 2.11 -8.52 -2.10
CA HIS A 289 1.24 -7.90 -1.10
C HIS A 289 0.67 -8.91 -0.08
N ARG A 290 0.44 -10.17 -0.47
CA ARG A 290 0.04 -11.21 0.49
C ARG A 290 1.13 -11.52 1.50
N PHE A 291 2.41 -11.52 1.10
CA PHE A 291 3.52 -11.66 2.03
C PHE A 291 3.54 -10.50 3.03
N THR A 292 3.38 -9.27 2.56
CA THR A 292 3.22 -8.08 3.40
C THR A 292 2.00 -8.20 4.32
N ALA A 293 0.84 -8.61 3.78
CA ALA A 293 -0.40 -8.74 4.54
C ALA A 293 -0.32 -9.79 5.66
N ILE A 294 0.35 -10.90 5.42
CA ILE A 294 0.55 -11.93 6.45
C ILE A 294 1.52 -11.42 7.51
N SER A 295 2.55 -10.68 7.13
CA SER A 295 3.54 -10.12 8.07
C SER A 295 2.90 -9.18 9.08
N TYR A 296 2.05 -8.25 8.67
CA TYR A 296 1.40 -7.35 9.63
C TYR A 296 0.29 -8.03 10.47
N LYS A 297 -0.21 -9.19 10.07
CA LYS A 297 -1.18 -9.94 10.87
C LYS A 297 -0.56 -10.59 12.11
N LEU A 298 0.74 -10.89 12.11
CA LEU A 298 1.39 -11.54 13.26
C LEU A 298 1.30 -10.69 14.53
N PRO A 299 1.68 -9.40 14.54
CA PRO A 299 1.49 -8.54 15.71
C PRO A 299 0.02 -8.34 16.11
N LEU A 300 -0.89 -8.31 15.15
CA LEU A 300 -2.32 -8.22 15.43
C LEU A 300 -2.82 -9.49 16.15
N LEU A 301 -2.36 -10.67 15.74
CA LEU A 301 -2.67 -11.94 16.42
C LEU A 301 -2.10 -11.95 17.83
N ASP A 302 -0.86 -11.47 18.05
CA ASP A 302 -0.27 -11.34 19.38
C ASP A 302 -1.14 -10.47 20.30
N LEU A 303 -1.63 -9.33 19.78
CA LEU A 303 -2.53 -8.42 20.49
C LEU A 303 -3.86 -9.11 20.85
N MET A 304 -4.46 -9.83 19.90
CA MET A 304 -5.73 -10.56 20.12
C MET A 304 -5.58 -11.69 21.14
N ILE A 305 -4.48 -12.44 21.10
CA ILE A 305 -4.17 -13.50 22.07
C ILE A 305 -4.01 -12.89 23.46
N GLY A 306 -3.20 -11.82 23.59
CA GLY A 306 -3.00 -11.14 24.87
C GLY A 306 -4.30 -10.59 25.46
N ALA A 307 -5.14 -9.94 24.64
CA ALA A 307 -6.44 -9.44 25.07
C ALA A 307 -7.38 -10.57 25.52
N ALA A 308 -7.40 -11.70 24.82
CA ALA A 308 -8.21 -12.86 25.20
C ALA A 308 -7.74 -13.49 26.52
N MET A 309 -6.41 -13.53 26.76
CA MET A 309 -5.83 -14.01 28.02
C MET A 309 -6.22 -13.10 29.18
N LEU A 310 -6.04 -11.78 29.05
CA LEU A 310 -6.44 -10.80 30.06
C LEU A 310 -7.93 -10.84 30.37
N ALA A 311 -8.78 -11.01 29.34
CA ALA A 311 -10.22 -11.16 29.54
C ALA A 311 -10.57 -12.45 30.30
N ALA A 312 -9.88 -13.54 30.05
CA ALA A 312 -10.07 -14.80 30.79
C ALA A 312 -9.65 -14.66 32.26
N GLU A 313 -8.52 -14.03 32.54
CA GLU A 313 -8.03 -13.74 33.90
C GLU A 313 -9.01 -12.83 34.65
N ALA A 314 -9.45 -11.72 34.02
CA ALA A 314 -10.39 -10.79 34.63
C ALA A 314 -11.74 -11.42 34.99
N ASN A 315 -12.14 -12.50 34.31
CA ASN A 315 -13.35 -13.28 34.59
C ASN A 315 -13.08 -14.49 35.49
N GLY A 316 -11.85 -14.78 35.91
CA GLY A 316 -11.47 -15.92 36.71
C GLY A 316 -11.69 -17.28 36.04
N ILE A 317 -11.67 -17.32 34.71
CA ILE A 317 -11.93 -18.54 33.90
C ILE A 317 -10.71 -19.03 33.12
N GLU A 318 -9.54 -18.50 33.39
CA GLU A 318 -8.27 -18.81 32.67
C GLU A 318 -7.89 -20.30 32.81
N ARG A 319 -8.39 -21.00 33.84
CA ARG A 319 -8.16 -22.43 34.06
C ARG A 319 -9.21 -23.33 33.46
N ALA A 320 -10.34 -22.80 32.98
CA ALA A 320 -11.40 -23.59 32.38
C ALA A 320 -10.90 -24.26 31.08
N ALA A 321 -11.16 -25.58 30.95
CA ALA A 321 -10.63 -26.40 29.86
C ALA A 321 -10.98 -25.86 28.49
N HIS A 322 -12.24 -25.45 28.27
CA HIS A 322 -12.70 -24.90 27.00
C HIS A 322 -12.10 -23.52 26.67
N VAL A 323 -11.73 -22.70 27.67
CA VAL A 323 -11.02 -21.40 27.47
C VAL A 323 -9.59 -21.68 27.05
N ARG A 324 -8.90 -22.57 27.77
CA ARG A 324 -7.53 -23.00 27.43
C ARG A 324 -7.44 -23.58 26.02
N GLU A 325 -8.41 -24.43 25.64
CA GLU A 325 -8.45 -24.98 24.28
C GLU A 325 -8.55 -23.88 23.21
N LYS A 326 -9.42 -22.88 23.39
CA LYS A 326 -9.55 -21.75 22.45
C LYS A 326 -8.28 -20.92 22.37
N LEU A 327 -7.67 -20.61 23.50
CA LEU A 327 -6.40 -19.89 23.54
C LEU A 327 -5.26 -20.69 22.84
N SER A 328 -5.18 -21.99 23.10
CA SER A 328 -4.21 -22.87 22.43
C SER A 328 -4.40 -22.89 20.92
N ARG A 329 -5.65 -22.91 20.42
CA ARG A 329 -5.94 -22.82 18.98
C ARG A 329 -5.48 -21.49 18.38
N LEU A 330 -5.69 -20.37 19.06
CA LEU A 330 -5.22 -19.05 18.61
C LEU A 330 -3.69 -19.00 18.53
N ILE A 331 -3.00 -19.53 19.55
CA ILE A 331 -1.53 -19.61 19.60
C ILE A 331 -1.03 -20.51 18.45
N ALA A 332 -1.61 -21.70 18.28
CA ALA A 332 -1.25 -22.62 17.20
C ALA A 332 -1.45 -21.98 15.82
N TYR A 333 -2.56 -21.26 15.61
CA TYR A 333 -2.81 -20.53 14.37
C TYR A 333 -1.72 -19.46 14.11
N ARG A 334 -1.41 -18.65 15.12
CA ARG A 334 -0.35 -17.62 15.03
C ARG A 334 1.00 -18.24 14.68
N GLU A 335 1.40 -19.34 15.34
CA GLU A 335 2.67 -20.01 15.06
C GLU A 335 2.68 -20.68 13.69
N THR A 336 1.57 -21.23 13.23
CA THR A 336 1.43 -21.78 11.88
C THR A 336 1.62 -20.68 10.83
N VAL A 337 0.96 -19.54 10.99
CA VAL A 337 1.12 -18.39 10.08
C VAL A 337 2.57 -17.92 10.03
N ARG A 338 3.24 -17.80 11.19
CA ARG A 338 4.66 -17.42 11.27
C ARG A 338 5.56 -18.41 10.54
N ALA A 339 5.37 -19.72 10.80
CA ALA A 339 6.17 -20.77 10.18
C ALA A 339 6.00 -20.79 8.65
N LEU A 340 4.78 -20.67 8.15
CA LEU A 340 4.49 -20.60 6.71
C LEU A 340 5.11 -19.36 6.06
N THR A 341 5.12 -18.21 6.74
CA THR A 341 5.75 -16.99 6.20
C THR A 341 7.27 -17.14 6.10
N VAL A 342 7.89 -17.79 7.09
CA VAL A 342 9.33 -18.11 7.06
C VAL A 342 9.64 -19.10 5.92
N ALA A 343 8.85 -20.16 5.80
CA ALA A 343 9.00 -21.13 4.72
C ALA A 343 8.87 -20.45 3.34
N ALA A 344 7.86 -19.61 3.16
CA ALA A 344 7.67 -18.88 1.90
C ALA A 344 8.87 -18.00 1.52
N ALA A 345 9.51 -17.35 2.50
CA ALA A 345 10.73 -16.57 2.25
C ALA A 345 11.90 -17.45 1.79
N HIS A 346 12.07 -18.63 2.40
CA HIS A 346 13.16 -19.57 2.04
C HIS A 346 12.92 -20.30 0.72
N GLU A 347 11.67 -20.58 0.39
CA GLU A 347 11.29 -21.30 -0.83
C GLU A 347 11.10 -20.37 -2.04
N CYS A 348 11.15 -19.06 -1.83
CA CYS A 348 11.03 -18.07 -2.90
C CYS A 348 12.19 -18.27 -3.90
N ARG A 349 11.84 -18.48 -5.17
CA ARG A 349 12.81 -18.62 -6.27
C ARG A 349 12.88 -17.30 -7.04
N ARG A 350 14.08 -17.01 -7.55
CA ARG A 350 14.30 -15.87 -8.45
C ARG A 350 13.69 -16.11 -9.82
#